data_936e7d42cbdf76d85d1b36298ac313d4
#
_entry.id   936e7d42cbdf76d85d1b36298ac313d4
#
_cell.length_a   1.000
_cell.length_b   1.000
_cell.length_c   1.000
_cell.angle_alpha   90.00
_cell.angle_beta   90.00
_cell.angle_gamma   90.00
#
_symmetry.space_group_name_H-M   'P 1'
#
loop_
_entity.id
_entity.type
_entity.pdbx_description
1 polymer ?
#
loop_
_entity_poly.entity_id
_entity_poly.type
_entity_poly.pdbx_seq_one_letter_code
_entity_poly.pdbx_strand_id
1 'polypeptide(L)'
;YVSWVRREPFNNVRKMLGGRAHIEVAKFVAKAIEYCKKEGDVTEHGEPKVKKSGQRSDLEDFKDAVKKGETNCKVLREEHSDVFAKYQGFCVQYIIDNAPSIIPDLHVLSEWQQKLNGILNLEADRRKIYFVVDEVGNSGKSWFAKYYEWQHPEDTQVIQPGKRTDMAYMLEMTSRVIFLDCPRAKQGDFIQYDILEQIKDGTVSSYKYQCVNKKFAKKVHVVVLMNQEPDMTKLSADRYEIIHAQKPE
;
A
#
# COMPACT_ATOMS: atom_id res chain seq x y z
N TYR A 1 38.95 -4.36 17.30
CA TYR A 1 38.63 -4.40 15.85
C TYR A 1 39.01 -3.06 15.21
N VAL A 2 39.69 -3.09 14.05
CA VAL A 2 40.07 -1.88 13.29
C VAL A 2 39.59 -2.03 11.86
N SER A 3 38.90 -1.00 11.34
CA SER A 3 38.45 -0.91 9.95
C SER A 3 39.15 0.27 9.26
N TRP A 4 39.74 0.04 8.10
CA TRP A 4 40.46 1.04 7.33
C TRP A 4 39.60 1.62 6.21
N VAL A 5 39.72 2.90 5.97
CA VAL A 5 39.00 3.59 4.86
C VAL A 5 39.52 3.13 3.50
N ARG A 6 40.83 2.86 3.41
CA ARG A 6 41.50 2.31 2.23
C ARG A 6 42.08 0.95 2.54
N ARG A 7 42.19 0.10 1.52
CA ARG A 7 42.78 -1.23 1.66
C ARG A 7 44.28 -1.09 1.99
N GLU A 8 44.67 -1.58 3.18
CA GLU A 8 46.08 -1.59 3.59
C GLU A 8 46.64 -3.01 3.53
N PRO A 9 47.88 -3.17 3.03
CA PRO A 9 48.59 -4.45 3.07
C PRO A 9 48.80 -4.92 4.51
N PHE A 10 48.64 -6.20 4.75
CA PHE A 10 48.75 -6.82 6.08
C PHE A 10 50.04 -6.48 6.82
N ASN A 11 51.18 -6.47 6.08
CA ASN A 11 52.49 -6.12 6.62
C ASN A 11 52.59 -4.67 7.11
N ASN A 12 51.89 -3.75 6.45
CA ASN A 12 51.86 -2.34 6.89
C ASN A 12 51.04 -2.20 8.16
N VAL A 13 49.92 -2.86 8.25
CA VAL A 13 49.10 -2.89 9.49
C VAL A 13 49.90 -3.46 10.67
N ARG A 14 50.63 -4.53 10.44
CA ARG A 14 51.47 -5.15 11.46
C ARG A 14 52.58 -4.21 11.97
N LYS A 15 53.22 -3.47 11.05
CA LYS A 15 54.21 -2.45 11.42
C LYS A 15 53.62 -1.32 12.21
N MET A 16 52.46 -0.79 11.83
CA MET A 16 51.73 0.27 12.53
C MET A 16 51.38 -0.12 13.98
N LEU A 17 51.09 -1.40 14.21
CA LEU A 17 50.76 -1.96 15.54
C LEU A 17 51.97 -2.45 16.31
N GLY A 18 53.17 -1.99 15.96
CA GLY A 18 54.41 -2.27 16.69
C GLY A 18 54.99 -3.67 16.52
N GLY A 19 54.50 -4.45 15.54
CA GLY A 19 55.06 -5.75 15.11
C GLY A 19 54.79 -6.93 16.05
N ARG A 20 54.32 -6.72 17.28
CA ARG A 20 54.05 -7.73 18.31
C ARG A 20 52.60 -8.18 18.37
N ALA A 21 51.70 -7.39 17.80
CA ALA A 21 50.28 -7.69 17.83
C ALA A 21 49.93 -8.92 16.97
N HIS A 22 49.09 -9.80 17.50
CA HIS A 22 48.47 -10.84 16.73
C HIS A 22 47.32 -10.21 15.91
N ILE A 23 47.33 -10.41 14.59
CA ILE A 23 46.42 -9.77 13.68
C ILE A 23 45.75 -10.85 12.83
N GLU A 24 44.44 -10.84 12.77
CA GLU A 24 43.62 -11.71 11.91
C GLU A 24 42.62 -10.91 11.10
N VAL A 25 42.32 -11.39 9.92
CA VAL A 25 41.24 -10.81 9.10
C VAL A 25 39.89 -11.28 9.64
N ALA A 26 39.06 -10.34 10.08
CA ALA A 26 37.75 -10.65 10.59
C ALA A 26 36.84 -11.20 9.46
N LYS A 27 36.50 -12.48 9.54
CA LYS A 27 35.56 -13.14 8.61
C LYS A 27 34.11 -12.63 8.82
N PHE A 28 33.75 -12.35 10.07
CA PHE A 28 32.43 -11.86 10.47
C PHE A 28 32.57 -10.59 11.30
N VAL A 29 32.48 -9.44 10.64
CA VAL A 29 32.74 -8.12 11.24
C VAL A 29 31.85 -7.86 12.45
N ALA A 30 30.55 -8.13 12.36
CA ALA A 30 29.61 -7.91 13.47
C ALA A 30 30.01 -8.71 14.73
N LYS A 31 30.34 -10.01 14.57
CA LYS A 31 30.78 -10.87 15.67
C LYS A 31 32.13 -10.43 16.25
N ALA A 32 33.04 -9.94 15.41
CA ALA A 32 34.33 -9.44 15.86
C ALA A 32 34.15 -8.17 16.70
N ILE A 33 33.26 -7.27 16.34
CA ILE A 33 32.93 -6.07 17.11
C ILE A 33 32.30 -6.45 18.47
N GLU A 34 31.32 -7.37 18.43
CA GLU A 34 30.68 -7.87 19.66
C GLU A 34 31.68 -8.53 20.62
N TYR A 35 32.60 -9.33 20.06
CA TYR A 35 33.68 -9.93 20.84
C TYR A 35 34.58 -8.90 21.49
N CYS A 36 34.96 -7.82 20.77
CA CYS A 36 35.77 -6.74 21.31
C CYS A 36 35.06 -5.95 22.43
N LYS A 37 33.73 -5.95 22.46
CA LYS A 37 32.91 -5.24 23.47
C LYS A 37 32.58 -6.08 24.69
N LYS A 38 32.93 -7.35 24.71
CA LYS A 38 32.49 -8.33 25.73
C LYS A 38 32.92 -7.98 27.16
N GLU A 39 34.06 -7.33 27.35
CA GLU A 39 34.63 -7.01 28.67
C GLU A 39 34.28 -5.61 29.19
N GLY A 40 33.54 -4.80 28.43
CA GLY A 40 32.94 -3.54 28.88
C GLY A 40 33.86 -2.31 28.93
N ASP A 41 35.19 -2.47 28.92
CA ASP A 41 36.16 -1.36 28.87
C ASP A 41 36.60 -1.13 27.41
N VAL A 42 35.81 -0.40 26.65
CA VAL A 42 35.99 -0.22 25.19
C VAL A 42 35.93 1.24 24.82
N THR A 43 36.96 1.72 24.11
CA THR A 43 36.93 3.04 23.47
C THR A 43 36.66 2.88 22.00
N GLU A 44 35.61 3.53 21.49
CA GLU A 44 35.22 3.48 20.08
C GLU A 44 35.55 4.79 19.35
N HIS A 45 36.15 4.69 18.18
CA HIS A 45 36.40 5.80 17.28
C HIS A 45 35.80 5.52 15.90
N GLY A 46 34.81 6.33 15.47
CA GLY A 46 34.12 6.20 14.18
C GLY A 46 33.06 5.09 14.15
N GLU A 47 32.28 5.07 13.08
CA GLU A 47 31.24 4.07 12.88
C GLU A 47 31.75 2.85 12.10
N PRO A 48 31.57 1.62 12.59
CA PRO A 48 32.00 0.42 11.91
C PRO A 48 31.14 0.15 10.69
N LYS A 49 31.75 -0.03 9.52
CA LYS A 49 31.06 -0.48 8.29
C LYS A 49 30.71 -1.96 8.40
N VAL A 50 29.63 -2.27 9.09
CA VAL A 50 29.10 -3.64 9.14
C VAL A 50 28.28 -3.89 7.88
N LYS A 51 28.86 -4.58 6.90
CA LYS A 51 28.04 -5.17 5.82
C LYS A 51 27.21 -6.28 6.45
N LYS A 52 25.88 -6.11 6.51
CA LYS A 52 25.00 -7.21 6.88
C LYS A 52 25.13 -8.28 5.80
N SER A 53 25.76 -9.39 6.15
CA SER A 53 25.95 -10.55 5.25
C SER A 53 24.59 -11.04 4.80
N GLY A 54 24.34 -11.04 3.50
CA GLY A 54 23.07 -11.48 2.91
C GLY A 54 22.04 -10.37 2.60
N GLN A 55 22.26 -9.14 3.02
CA GLN A 55 21.39 -8.02 2.64
C GLN A 55 21.84 -7.46 1.29
N ARG A 56 20.91 -7.41 0.35
CA ARG A 56 21.15 -6.87 -1.00
C ARG A 56 21.05 -5.36 -0.98
N SER A 57 22.21 -4.69 -0.97
CA SER A 57 22.27 -3.22 -1.00
C SER A 57 21.63 -2.62 -2.24
N ASP A 58 21.73 -3.28 -3.39
CA ASP A 58 21.14 -2.87 -4.65
C ASP A 58 19.60 -2.78 -4.59
N LEU A 59 18.95 -3.74 -3.92
CA LEU A 59 17.51 -3.73 -3.71
C LEU A 59 17.07 -2.67 -2.70
N GLU A 60 17.86 -2.47 -1.64
CA GLU A 60 17.55 -1.43 -0.65
C GLU A 60 17.74 -0.03 -1.26
N ASP A 61 18.79 0.19 -2.05
CA ASP A 61 19.01 1.45 -2.77
C ASP A 61 17.83 1.78 -3.71
N PHE A 62 17.30 0.78 -4.43
CA PHE A 62 16.08 0.92 -5.24
C PHE A 62 14.86 1.32 -4.38
N LYS A 63 14.61 0.60 -3.28
CA LYS A 63 13.50 0.91 -2.38
C LYS A 63 13.60 2.31 -1.79
N ASP A 64 14.80 2.73 -1.43
CA ASP A 64 15.05 4.06 -0.88
C ASP A 64 14.82 5.16 -1.92
N ALA A 65 15.16 4.94 -3.20
CA ALA A 65 14.86 5.87 -4.29
C ALA A 65 13.35 6.06 -4.45
N VAL A 66 12.58 4.95 -4.46
CA VAL A 66 11.11 5.01 -4.55
C VAL A 66 10.50 5.73 -3.35
N LYS A 67 10.95 5.43 -2.12
CA LYS A 67 10.47 6.10 -0.89
C LYS A 67 10.80 7.59 -0.85
N LYS A 68 11.87 8.04 -1.51
CA LYS A 68 12.21 9.45 -1.69
C LYS A 68 11.36 10.16 -2.73
N GLY A 69 10.46 9.45 -3.39
CA GLY A 69 9.49 9.99 -4.33
C GLY A 69 9.86 9.80 -5.81
N GLU A 70 10.95 9.09 -6.14
CA GLU A 70 11.21 8.74 -7.53
C GLU A 70 10.31 7.60 -7.96
N THR A 71 9.34 7.92 -8.83
CA THR A 71 8.35 6.95 -9.33
C THR A 71 8.40 6.76 -10.84
N ASN A 72 9.31 7.46 -11.50
CA ASN A 72 9.50 7.30 -12.94
C ASN A 72 10.18 5.96 -13.25
N CYS A 73 9.40 5.02 -13.72
CA CYS A 73 9.85 3.66 -14.01
C CYS A 73 11.01 3.58 -15.03
N LYS A 74 11.15 4.60 -15.92
CA LYS A 74 12.27 4.65 -16.88
C LYS A 74 13.58 5.04 -16.18
N VAL A 75 13.53 6.06 -15.32
CA VAL A 75 14.68 6.52 -14.52
C VAL A 75 15.14 5.39 -13.60
N LEU A 76 14.22 4.84 -12.80
CA LEU A 76 14.54 3.75 -11.88
C LEU A 76 15.08 2.49 -12.57
N ARG A 77 14.64 2.23 -13.82
CA ARG A 77 15.14 1.09 -14.59
C ARG A 77 16.58 1.32 -15.08
N GLU A 78 16.96 2.54 -15.40
CA GLU A 78 18.34 2.87 -15.77
C GLU A 78 19.27 2.87 -14.56
N GLU A 79 18.87 3.52 -13.47
CA GLU A 79 19.68 3.62 -12.25
C GLU A 79 19.83 2.29 -11.49
N HIS A 80 18.81 1.43 -11.53
CA HIS A 80 18.75 0.14 -10.84
C HIS A 80 18.57 -1.03 -11.82
N SER A 81 19.27 -0.99 -12.96
CA SER A 81 19.11 -1.95 -14.07
C SER A 81 19.27 -3.40 -13.64
N ASP A 82 20.21 -3.72 -12.75
CA ASP A 82 20.46 -5.07 -12.24
C ASP A 82 19.29 -5.62 -11.42
N VAL A 83 18.61 -4.74 -10.67
CA VAL A 83 17.43 -5.08 -9.87
C VAL A 83 16.24 -5.32 -10.77
N PHE A 84 16.01 -4.42 -11.74
CA PHE A 84 14.93 -4.56 -12.72
C PHE A 84 15.10 -5.81 -13.60
N ALA A 85 16.31 -6.12 -14.06
CA ALA A 85 16.56 -7.30 -14.87
C ALA A 85 16.20 -8.62 -14.14
N LYS A 86 16.35 -8.67 -12.82
CA LYS A 86 16.09 -9.86 -12.01
C LYS A 86 14.67 -9.89 -11.41
N TYR A 87 14.09 -8.72 -11.09
CA TYR A 87 12.86 -8.62 -10.27
C TYR A 87 11.88 -7.59 -10.83
N GLN A 88 11.71 -7.53 -12.16
CA GLN A 88 10.87 -6.52 -12.82
C GLN A 88 9.45 -6.45 -12.24
N GLY A 89 8.79 -7.59 -12.02
CA GLY A 89 7.44 -7.64 -11.46
C GLY A 89 7.38 -7.02 -10.05
N PHE A 90 8.34 -7.36 -9.19
CA PHE A 90 8.45 -6.76 -7.86
C PHE A 90 8.70 -5.25 -7.94
N CYS A 91 9.63 -4.81 -8.79
CA CYS A 91 9.96 -3.38 -8.92
C CYS A 91 8.75 -2.56 -9.36
N VAL A 92 8.02 -3.01 -10.37
CA VAL A 92 6.81 -2.32 -10.86
C VAL A 92 5.74 -2.27 -9.76
N GLN A 93 5.48 -3.39 -9.10
CA GLN A 93 4.50 -3.42 -8.01
C GLN A 93 4.92 -2.53 -6.85
N TYR A 94 6.21 -2.57 -6.45
CA TYR A 94 6.72 -1.73 -5.37
C TYR A 94 6.60 -0.23 -5.67
N ILE A 95 6.83 0.20 -6.93
CA ILE A 95 6.60 1.59 -7.36
C ILE A 95 5.13 1.96 -7.22
N ILE A 96 4.21 1.10 -7.68
CA ILE A 96 2.77 1.33 -7.58
C ILE A 96 2.33 1.47 -6.13
N ASP A 97 2.77 0.56 -5.26
CA ASP A 97 2.38 0.51 -3.85
C ASP A 97 2.92 1.69 -3.02
N ASN A 98 4.05 2.27 -3.47
CA ASN A 98 4.72 3.37 -2.75
C ASN A 98 4.68 4.71 -3.49
N ALA A 99 3.95 4.80 -4.62
CA ALA A 99 3.74 6.07 -5.31
C ALA A 99 3.01 7.05 -4.39
N PRO A 100 3.48 8.30 -4.27
CA PRO A 100 2.82 9.30 -3.44
C PRO A 100 1.40 9.56 -3.96
N SER A 101 0.42 9.45 -3.09
CA SER A 101 -0.96 9.81 -3.39
C SER A 101 -1.08 11.33 -3.53
N ILE A 102 -1.86 11.80 -4.48
CA ILE A 102 -2.20 13.22 -4.57
C ILE A 102 -3.07 13.55 -3.36
N ILE A 103 -2.58 14.48 -2.51
CA ILE A 103 -3.36 14.98 -1.37
C ILE A 103 -4.57 15.72 -1.93
N PRO A 104 -5.82 15.33 -1.59
CA PRO A 104 -7.00 16.05 -2.03
C PRO A 104 -7.03 17.45 -1.45
N ASP A 105 -7.58 18.42 -2.20
CA ASP A 105 -7.83 19.75 -1.66
C ASP A 105 -8.75 19.64 -0.45
N LEU A 106 -8.27 20.08 0.71
CA LEU A 106 -9.00 19.95 1.96
C LEU A 106 -10.09 21.03 2.06
N HIS A 107 -11.31 20.60 2.32
CA HIS A 107 -12.44 21.50 2.62
C HIS A 107 -13.33 20.89 3.71
N VAL A 108 -14.24 21.69 4.22
CA VAL A 108 -15.21 21.23 5.22
C VAL A 108 -16.14 20.21 4.57
N LEU A 109 -16.33 19.07 5.23
CA LEU A 109 -17.24 18.03 4.74
C LEU A 109 -18.69 18.56 4.70
N SER A 110 -19.38 18.30 3.60
CA SER A 110 -20.82 18.56 3.49
C SER A 110 -21.63 17.63 4.43
N GLU A 111 -22.89 17.92 4.62
CA GLU A 111 -23.76 17.18 5.56
C GLU A 111 -23.80 15.67 5.24
N TRP A 112 -24.00 15.30 3.96
CA TRP A 112 -24.02 13.89 3.57
C TRP A 112 -22.64 13.22 3.75
N GLN A 113 -21.54 13.95 3.52
CA GLN A 113 -20.18 13.46 3.72
C GLN A 113 -19.90 13.22 5.21
N GLN A 114 -20.31 14.13 6.07
CA GLN A 114 -20.20 13.98 7.53
C GLN A 114 -20.99 12.77 8.01
N LYS A 115 -22.23 12.59 7.55
CA LYS A 115 -23.06 11.44 7.86
C LYS A 115 -22.40 10.14 7.45
N LEU A 116 -21.92 10.05 6.19
CA LEU A 116 -21.25 8.87 5.69
C LEU A 116 -19.93 8.60 6.45
N ASN A 117 -19.14 9.63 6.69
CA ASN A 117 -17.91 9.53 7.50
C ASN A 117 -18.18 8.95 8.89
N GLY A 118 -19.25 9.43 9.55
CA GLY A 118 -19.67 8.89 10.85
C GLY A 118 -20.01 7.39 10.78
N ILE A 119 -20.72 6.97 9.73
CA ILE A 119 -21.06 5.55 9.50
C ILE A 119 -19.79 4.71 9.29
N LEU A 120 -18.87 5.18 8.44
CA LEU A 120 -17.65 4.44 8.08
C LEU A 120 -16.67 4.29 9.25
N ASN A 121 -16.76 5.14 10.26
CA ASN A 121 -15.95 5.03 11.49
C ASN A 121 -16.49 4.00 12.49
N LEU A 122 -17.70 3.47 12.27
CA LEU A 122 -18.28 2.40 13.08
C LEU A 122 -17.93 1.02 12.52
N GLU A 123 -18.34 -0.04 13.23
CA GLU A 123 -18.27 -1.40 12.69
C GLU A 123 -19.24 -1.55 11.52
N ALA A 124 -18.78 -2.19 10.44
CA ALA A 124 -19.59 -2.41 9.27
C ALA A 124 -20.80 -3.32 9.56
N ASP A 125 -21.97 -2.93 9.10
CA ASP A 125 -23.14 -3.82 9.07
C ASP A 125 -22.88 -5.00 8.12
N ARG A 126 -23.42 -6.18 8.41
CA ARG A 126 -23.21 -7.38 7.58
C ARG A 126 -23.94 -7.35 6.25
N ARG A 127 -25.02 -6.58 6.13
CA ARG A 127 -25.91 -6.63 4.97
C ARG A 127 -25.93 -5.32 4.19
N LYS A 128 -25.91 -4.18 4.88
CA LYS A 128 -26.12 -2.87 4.26
C LYS A 128 -25.00 -2.47 3.28
N ILE A 129 -25.41 -2.06 2.09
CA ILE A 129 -24.61 -1.45 1.04
C ILE A 129 -25.09 0.00 0.92
N TYR A 130 -24.20 0.95 0.99
CA TYR A 130 -24.51 2.37 0.94
C TYR A 130 -24.44 2.86 -0.50
N PHE A 131 -25.55 3.30 -1.04
CA PHE A 131 -25.65 3.90 -2.38
C PHE A 131 -25.74 5.41 -2.23
N VAL A 132 -24.66 6.11 -2.63
CA VAL A 132 -24.62 7.57 -2.61
C VAL A 132 -25.01 8.08 -3.98
N VAL A 133 -26.21 8.62 -4.07
CA VAL A 133 -26.84 9.04 -5.32
C VAL A 133 -26.78 10.55 -5.48
N ASP A 134 -26.36 11.00 -6.65
CA ASP A 134 -26.35 12.42 -7.04
C ASP A 134 -26.69 12.53 -8.52
N GLU A 135 -27.94 12.74 -8.83
CA GLU A 135 -28.45 12.83 -10.20
C GLU A 135 -27.93 14.06 -10.96
N VAL A 136 -27.75 15.18 -10.25
CA VAL A 136 -27.27 16.43 -10.82
C VAL A 136 -25.77 16.36 -11.12
N GLY A 137 -25.01 15.80 -10.20
CA GLY A 137 -23.55 15.72 -10.25
C GLY A 137 -22.88 16.87 -9.49
N ASN A 138 -21.59 16.70 -9.30
CA ASN A 138 -20.72 17.70 -8.64
C ASN A 138 -20.99 17.92 -7.14
N SER A 139 -21.55 16.92 -6.45
CA SER A 139 -21.72 16.93 -4.99
C SER A 139 -20.46 16.49 -4.21
N GLY A 140 -19.34 16.20 -4.91
CA GLY A 140 -18.08 15.80 -4.28
C GLY A 140 -17.97 14.32 -3.93
N LYS A 141 -18.73 13.42 -4.57
CA LYS A 141 -18.71 11.95 -4.30
C LYS A 141 -17.30 11.35 -4.49
N SER A 142 -16.74 11.50 -5.69
CA SER A 142 -15.42 10.94 -6.03
C SER A 142 -14.29 11.60 -5.23
N TRP A 143 -14.47 12.91 -4.91
CA TRP A 143 -13.56 13.61 -4.02
C TRP A 143 -13.56 12.96 -2.61
N PHE A 144 -14.76 12.70 -2.06
CA PHE A 144 -14.88 12.10 -0.73
C PHE A 144 -14.26 10.71 -0.65
N ALA A 145 -14.43 9.87 -1.68
CA ALA A 145 -13.79 8.55 -1.72
C ALA A 145 -12.27 8.68 -1.67
N LYS A 146 -11.67 9.56 -2.48
CA LYS A 146 -10.23 9.81 -2.49
C LYS A 146 -9.73 10.44 -1.18
N TYR A 147 -10.50 11.35 -0.60
CA TYR A 147 -10.22 11.94 0.70
C TYR A 147 -10.20 10.90 1.80
N TYR A 148 -11.18 10.00 1.83
CA TYR A 148 -11.28 8.94 2.82
C TYR A 148 -10.14 7.91 2.65
N GLU A 149 -9.83 7.52 1.43
CA GLU A 149 -8.70 6.63 1.10
C GLU A 149 -7.35 7.26 1.53
N TRP A 150 -7.19 8.56 1.28
CA TRP A 150 -6.00 9.29 1.73
C TRP A 150 -5.86 9.33 3.25
N GLN A 151 -6.97 9.46 3.99
CA GLN A 151 -6.96 9.42 5.45
C GLN A 151 -6.76 8.00 6.02
N HIS A 152 -7.20 6.98 5.31
CA HIS A 152 -7.21 5.58 5.74
C HIS A 152 -6.59 4.65 4.68
N PRO A 153 -5.33 4.88 4.27
CA PRO A 153 -4.71 4.15 3.16
C PRO A 153 -4.52 2.66 3.43
N GLU A 154 -4.42 2.27 4.71
CA GLU A 154 -4.17 0.89 5.12
C GLU A 154 -5.37 -0.04 4.96
N ASP A 155 -6.59 0.51 4.93
CA ASP A 155 -7.80 -0.31 5.00
C ASP A 155 -8.95 0.19 4.11
N THR A 156 -8.67 1.12 3.21
CA THR A 156 -9.65 1.67 2.26
C THR A 156 -9.19 1.41 0.83
N GLN A 157 -10.12 1.02 -0.01
CA GLN A 157 -9.88 0.83 -1.43
C GLN A 157 -10.95 1.52 -2.27
N VAL A 158 -10.53 2.27 -3.29
CA VAL A 158 -11.41 2.88 -4.29
C VAL A 158 -11.25 2.13 -5.61
N ILE A 159 -12.32 1.52 -6.10
CA ILE A 159 -12.35 0.80 -7.36
C ILE A 159 -13.39 1.40 -8.31
N GLN A 160 -13.17 1.22 -9.60
CA GLN A 160 -14.14 1.57 -10.62
C GLN A 160 -14.91 0.34 -11.10
N PRO A 161 -16.18 0.49 -11.58
CA PRO A 161 -16.93 -0.60 -12.15
C PRO A 161 -16.25 -1.14 -13.42
N GLY A 162 -16.26 -2.44 -13.54
CA GLY A 162 -15.61 -3.17 -14.62
C GLY A 162 -16.18 -4.58 -14.75
N LYS A 163 -15.48 -5.42 -15.50
CA LYS A 163 -15.86 -6.84 -15.57
C LYS A 163 -15.73 -7.46 -14.18
N ARG A 164 -16.68 -8.29 -13.80
CA ARG A 164 -16.72 -8.98 -12.50
C ARG A 164 -15.38 -9.64 -12.14
N THR A 165 -14.77 -10.32 -13.11
CA THR A 165 -13.50 -11.02 -12.90
C THR A 165 -12.35 -10.08 -12.56
N ASP A 166 -12.32 -8.89 -13.16
CA ASP A 166 -11.30 -7.88 -12.93
C ASP A 166 -11.48 -7.24 -11.55
N MET A 167 -12.73 -6.89 -11.21
CA MET A 167 -13.08 -6.38 -9.88
C MET A 167 -12.70 -7.37 -8.79
N ALA A 168 -13.11 -8.65 -8.93
CA ALA A 168 -12.79 -9.71 -7.97
C ALA A 168 -11.25 -9.91 -7.81
N TYR A 169 -10.49 -9.72 -8.88
CA TYR A 169 -9.03 -9.79 -8.84
C TYR A 169 -8.41 -8.62 -8.07
N MET A 170 -8.90 -7.38 -8.31
CA MET A 170 -8.39 -6.15 -7.70
C MET A 170 -8.69 -6.02 -6.21
N LEU A 171 -9.74 -6.69 -5.70
CA LEU A 171 -10.14 -6.57 -4.29
C LEU A 171 -9.04 -7.02 -3.34
N GLU A 172 -8.75 -6.19 -2.36
CA GLU A 172 -7.81 -6.44 -1.27
C GLU A 172 -8.53 -6.93 -0.02
N MET A 173 -8.03 -8.03 0.56
CA MET A 173 -8.68 -8.70 1.70
C MET A 173 -8.52 -7.97 3.03
N THR A 174 -7.62 -6.99 3.09
CA THR A 174 -7.37 -6.13 4.25
C THR A 174 -8.33 -4.95 4.32
N SER A 175 -8.99 -4.62 3.21
CA SER A 175 -9.89 -3.46 3.13
C SER A 175 -11.07 -3.58 4.08
N ARG A 176 -11.29 -2.55 4.88
CA ARG A 176 -12.46 -2.35 5.74
C ARG A 176 -13.53 -1.52 5.05
N VAL A 177 -13.12 -0.63 4.16
CA VAL A 177 -14.01 0.21 3.36
C VAL A 177 -13.67 0.05 1.88
N ILE A 178 -14.68 -0.25 1.08
CA ILE A 178 -14.56 -0.34 -0.38
C ILE A 178 -15.53 0.64 -1.02
N PHE A 179 -14.99 1.61 -1.76
CA PHE A 179 -15.76 2.49 -2.62
C PHE A 179 -15.79 1.95 -4.04
N LEU A 180 -16.98 1.83 -4.60
CA LEU A 180 -17.21 1.62 -6.04
C LEU A 180 -17.59 2.97 -6.64
N ASP A 181 -16.64 3.64 -7.31
CA ASP A 181 -16.89 4.95 -7.94
C ASP A 181 -17.38 4.76 -9.37
N CYS A 182 -18.69 4.94 -9.58
CA CYS A 182 -19.36 4.74 -10.85
C CYS A 182 -19.44 6.06 -11.63
N PRO A 183 -18.55 6.33 -12.61
CA PRO A 183 -18.62 7.54 -13.40
C PRO A 183 -19.88 7.55 -14.26
N ARG A 184 -20.41 8.75 -14.55
CA ARG A 184 -21.65 8.95 -15.32
C ARG A 184 -21.67 8.19 -16.65
N ALA A 185 -20.52 8.10 -17.32
CA ALA A 185 -20.38 7.39 -18.59
C ALA A 185 -20.53 5.85 -18.50
N LYS A 186 -20.51 5.29 -17.29
CA LYS A 186 -20.58 3.83 -17.04
C LYS A 186 -21.76 3.48 -16.12
N GLN A 187 -22.85 4.19 -16.23
CA GLN A 187 -24.04 3.95 -15.38
C GLN A 187 -24.94 2.84 -15.94
N GLY A 188 -25.74 2.27 -15.06
CA GLY A 188 -26.74 1.24 -15.38
C GLY A 188 -26.17 -0.17 -15.35
N ASP A 189 -25.92 -0.76 -16.50
CA ASP A 189 -25.61 -2.19 -16.65
C ASP A 189 -24.25 -2.64 -16.12
N PHE A 190 -23.41 -1.70 -15.65
CA PHE A 190 -22.04 -2.02 -15.22
C PHE A 190 -21.87 -2.28 -13.72
N ILE A 191 -22.91 -2.07 -12.90
CA ILE A 191 -22.83 -2.39 -11.48
C ILE A 191 -22.98 -3.89 -11.29
N GLN A 192 -21.92 -4.53 -10.83
CA GLN A 192 -21.92 -5.97 -10.56
C GLN A 192 -22.48 -6.21 -9.15
N TYR A 193 -23.79 -6.26 -9.01
CA TYR A 193 -24.49 -6.44 -7.74
C TYR A 193 -24.09 -7.74 -7.02
N ASP A 194 -23.80 -8.80 -7.78
CA ASP A 194 -23.35 -10.07 -7.25
C ASP A 194 -22.00 -9.97 -6.51
N ILE A 195 -21.07 -9.14 -6.98
CA ILE A 195 -19.81 -8.94 -6.28
C ILE A 195 -19.99 -8.12 -5.00
N LEU A 196 -20.92 -7.17 -4.97
CA LEU A 196 -21.26 -6.40 -3.78
C LEU A 196 -21.81 -7.34 -2.68
N GLU A 197 -22.67 -8.29 -3.05
CA GLU A 197 -23.16 -9.34 -2.15
C GLU A 197 -22.02 -10.19 -1.62
N GLN A 198 -21.14 -10.70 -2.49
CA GLN A 198 -20.01 -11.52 -2.10
C GLN A 198 -19.07 -10.82 -1.13
N ILE A 199 -18.82 -9.52 -1.33
CA ILE A 199 -18.01 -8.71 -0.39
C ILE A 199 -18.71 -8.66 0.98
N LYS A 200 -20.01 -8.41 1.00
CA LYS A 200 -20.79 -8.37 2.27
C LYS A 200 -20.86 -9.75 2.95
N ASP A 201 -20.90 -10.83 2.17
CA ASP A 201 -20.86 -12.19 2.68
C ASP A 201 -19.45 -12.64 3.12
N GLY A 202 -18.44 -11.77 2.90
CA GLY A 202 -17.07 -11.96 3.37
C GLY A 202 -16.22 -12.89 2.51
N THR A 203 -16.70 -13.32 1.34
CA THR A 203 -15.94 -14.21 0.44
C THR A 203 -16.19 -13.85 -1.02
N VAL A 204 -15.13 -13.61 -1.77
CA VAL A 204 -15.19 -13.32 -3.20
C VAL A 204 -14.37 -14.33 -3.99
N SER A 205 -15.00 -14.98 -4.98
CA SER A 205 -14.32 -15.89 -5.91
C SER A 205 -13.70 -15.13 -7.05
N SER A 206 -12.37 -15.22 -7.20
CA SER A 206 -11.59 -14.69 -8.32
C SER A 206 -11.14 -15.83 -9.21
N TYR A 207 -11.41 -15.71 -10.51
CA TYR A 207 -11.05 -16.70 -11.54
C TYR A 207 -9.98 -16.17 -12.51
N LYS A 208 -9.49 -14.93 -12.31
CA LYS A 208 -8.47 -14.34 -13.16
C LYS A 208 -7.08 -14.82 -12.72
N TYR A 209 -6.29 -15.32 -13.67
CA TYR A 209 -4.95 -15.87 -13.49
C TYR A 209 -4.87 -17.09 -12.57
N GLN A 210 -5.43 -17.01 -11.36
CA GLN A 210 -5.52 -18.12 -10.40
C GLN A 210 -6.93 -18.18 -9.83
N CYS A 211 -7.49 -19.41 -9.76
CA CYS A 211 -8.78 -19.62 -9.12
C CYS A 211 -8.61 -19.62 -7.60
N VAL A 212 -8.98 -18.52 -6.98
CA VAL A 212 -8.87 -18.36 -5.52
C VAL A 212 -10.15 -17.81 -4.92
N ASN A 213 -10.48 -18.28 -3.72
CA ASN A 213 -11.52 -17.70 -2.89
C ASN A 213 -10.86 -16.74 -1.90
N LYS A 214 -11.07 -15.45 -2.12
CA LYS A 214 -10.61 -14.39 -1.26
C LYS A 214 -11.56 -14.25 -0.07
N LYS A 215 -11.02 -14.23 1.15
CA LYS A 215 -11.81 -14.07 2.37
C LYS A 215 -11.43 -12.79 3.09
N PHE A 216 -12.41 -11.97 3.41
CA PHE A 216 -12.19 -10.78 4.22
C PHE A 216 -12.05 -11.13 5.70
N ALA A 217 -11.04 -10.57 6.35
CA ALA A 217 -10.78 -10.80 7.77
C ALA A 217 -11.79 -10.09 8.68
N LYS A 218 -12.46 -9.04 8.17
CA LYS A 218 -13.41 -8.19 8.89
C LYS A 218 -14.66 -7.97 8.03
N LYS A 219 -15.74 -7.52 8.65
CA LYS A 219 -16.89 -6.98 7.92
C LYS A 219 -16.48 -5.74 7.16
N VAL A 220 -17.01 -5.58 5.95
CA VAL A 220 -16.61 -4.51 5.02
C VAL A 220 -17.76 -3.53 4.81
N HIS A 221 -17.48 -2.22 4.90
CA HIS A 221 -18.34 -1.20 4.37
C HIS A 221 -18.24 -1.18 2.85
N VAL A 222 -19.37 -1.31 2.17
CA VAL A 222 -19.45 -1.18 0.71
C VAL A 222 -20.21 0.08 0.40
N VAL A 223 -19.58 0.99 -0.33
CA VAL A 223 -20.17 2.28 -0.74
C VAL A 223 -20.13 2.36 -2.26
N VAL A 224 -21.29 2.56 -2.87
CA VAL A 224 -21.43 2.74 -4.31
C VAL A 224 -21.76 4.20 -4.60
N LEU A 225 -20.87 4.89 -5.31
CA LEU A 225 -21.06 6.29 -5.71
C LEU A 225 -21.64 6.31 -7.12
N MET A 226 -22.82 6.87 -7.30
CA MET A 226 -23.53 6.80 -8.58
C MET A 226 -24.35 8.07 -8.85
N ASN A 227 -24.82 8.22 -10.08
CA ASN A 227 -25.60 9.42 -10.48
C ASN A 227 -27.06 9.08 -10.87
N GLN A 228 -27.51 7.86 -10.58
CA GLN A 228 -28.89 7.41 -10.75
C GLN A 228 -29.23 6.47 -9.60
N GLU A 229 -30.50 6.24 -9.38
CA GLU A 229 -30.98 5.29 -8.37
C GLU A 229 -30.50 3.86 -8.69
N PRO A 230 -30.16 3.07 -7.65
CA PRO A 230 -29.81 1.67 -7.84
C PRO A 230 -31.02 0.85 -8.32
N ASP A 231 -30.76 -0.23 -9.05
CA ASP A 231 -31.79 -1.19 -9.41
C ASP A 231 -32.21 -2.00 -8.17
N MET A 232 -33.37 -1.64 -7.61
CA MET A 232 -33.92 -2.24 -6.39
C MET A 232 -34.33 -3.73 -6.54
N THR A 233 -34.26 -4.27 -7.74
CA THR A 233 -34.62 -5.68 -8.03
C THR A 233 -33.41 -6.63 -7.92
N LYS A 234 -32.19 -6.11 -7.83
CA LYS A 234 -30.95 -6.90 -7.89
C LYS A 234 -30.50 -7.48 -6.57
N LEU A 235 -30.88 -6.86 -5.46
CA LEU A 235 -30.56 -7.30 -4.10
C LEU A 235 -31.83 -7.36 -3.24
N SER A 236 -31.76 -8.02 -2.10
CA SER A 236 -32.86 -7.96 -1.12
C SER A 236 -32.98 -6.55 -0.52
N ALA A 237 -34.22 -6.12 -0.25
CA ALA A 237 -34.55 -4.76 0.17
C ALA A 237 -33.75 -4.27 1.40
N ASP A 238 -33.42 -5.16 2.30
CA ASP A 238 -32.65 -4.87 3.52
C ASP A 238 -31.17 -4.56 3.27
N ARG A 239 -30.66 -4.80 2.05
CA ARG A 239 -29.29 -4.49 1.67
C ARG A 239 -29.10 -3.04 1.20
N TYR A 240 -30.16 -2.35 0.82
CA TYR A 240 -30.06 -0.98 0.31
C TYR A 240 -30.10 0.06 1.45
N GLU A 241 -29.11 0.94 1.46
CA GLU A 241 -29.13 2.17 2.24
C GLU A 241 -28.79 3.33 1.29
N ILE A 242 -29.78 4.14 0.94
CA ILE A 242 -29.63 5.20 -0.05
C ILE A 242 -29.34 6.51 0.66
N ILE A 243 -28.30 7.22 0.22
CA ILE A 243 -27.88 8.54 0.67
C ILE A 243 -27.93 9.49 -0.53
N HIS A 244 -28.82 10.44 -0.52
CA HIS A 244 -28.85 11.47 -1.57
C HIS A 244 -27.81 12.55 -1.26
N ALA A 245 -26.82 12.66 -2.15
CA ALA A 245 -25.75 13.63 -2.05
C ALA A 245 -26.20 14.95 -2.65
N GLN A 246 -26.50 15.92 -1.81
CA GLN A 246 -26.84 17.28 -2.24
C GLN A 246 -25.55 18.10 -2.39
N LYS A 247 -25.55 18.98 -3.40
CA LYS A 247 -24.48 19.97 -3.56
C LYS A 247 -24.52 20.91 -2.37
N PRO A 248 -23.38 21.23 -1.73
CA PRO A 248 -23.34 22.30 -0.74
C PRO A 248 -23.79 23.62 -1.40
N GLU A 249 -24.65 24.37 -0.72
CA GLU A 249 -25.09 25.72 -1.13
C GLU A 249 -23.92 26.69 -1.23
#